data_73072275e9c8a71c65842f3d06fca0b3
#
_entry.id   73072275e9c8a71c65842f3d06fca0b3
#
_cell.length_a   1.000
_cell.length_b   1.000
_cell.length_c   1.000
_cell.angle_alpha   90.00
_cell.angle_beta   90.00
_cell.angle_gamma   90.00
#
_symmetry.space_group_name_H-M   'P 1'
#
loop_
_entity.id
_entity.type
_entity.pdbx_description
1 polymer ?
#
loop_
_entity_poly.entity_id
_entity_poly.type
_entity_poly.pdbx_seq_one_letter_code
_entity_poly.pdbx_strand_id
1 'polypeptide(L)'
;LTVGLSRPLPLPTSPEDPFVVYFDADQGEFRTPDRAGGAMRAWVPAPLMADSAQLHKWMLTWSEKENDAWVGRVLEAGKRLREYVVPLYVIRTDDEATLRRIFHRSNQAGVRLEWTDVHAALYGTSGARPTTLEELADELEVVGLGRPEEGSLLRCLFALRGLDPTRSPGEHIRKHGELVDGAASDALPALRRVLSFLRTSAGIPHLRLLPRSAVLVPLTRWFSLHPEPVTRSRALLARWVWRALVSPSKMDERTLLRRSVETIDGDEEESLQRLLA
;
A
#
# COMPACT_ATOMS: atom_id res chain seq x y z
N LEU A 1 -5.74 14.32 -10.33
CA LEU A 1 -6.41 15.60 -10.64
C LEU A 1 -7.31 16.09 -9.50
N THR A 2 -8.20 15.25 -8.96
CA THR A 2 -9.16 15.62 -7.89
C THR A 2 -8.48 16.26 -6.68
N VAL A 3 -7.42 15.65 -6.16
CA VAL A 3 -6.63 16.20 -5.05
C VAL A 3 -5.98 17.53 -5.43
N GLY A 4 -5.45 17.64 -6.65
CA GLY A 4 -4.87 18.88 -7.15
C GLY A 4 -5.89 20.03 -7.26
N LEU A 5 -7.15 19.73 -7.60
CA LEU A 5 -8.24 20.70 -7.69
C LEU A 5 -8.72 21.20 -6.33
N SER A 6 -8.58 20.42 -5.26
CA SER A 6 -8.99 20.77 -3.89
C SER A 6 -7.90 21.50 -3.09
N ARG A 7 -6.71 21.71 -3.65
CA ARG A 7 -5.61 22.39 -2.97
C ARG A 7 -5.94 23.87 -2.71
N PRO A 8 -5.58 24.39 -1.53
CA PRO A 8 -5.72 25.83 -1.25
C PRO A 8 -4.73 26.65 -2.07
N LEU A 9 -5.11 27.86 -2.41
CA LEU A 9 -4.25 28.84 -3.06
C LEU A 9 -3.60 29.77 -2.02
N PRO A 10 -2.34 30.21 -2.24
CA PRO A 10 -1.46 29.91 -3.37
C PRO A 10 -0.94 28.47 -3.34
N LEU A 11 -0.67 27.89 -4.51
CA LEU A 11 -0.11 26.56 -4.60
C LEU A 11 1.30 26.52 -4.00
N PRO A 12 1.68 25.41 -3.33
CA PRO A 12 3.05 25.22 -2.84
C PRO A 12 4.06 25.32 -3.98
N THR A 13 5.21 25.91 -3.70
CA THR A 13 6.31 26.04 -4.67
C THR A 13 7.22 24.81 -4.74
N SER A 14 6.90 23.74 -3.99
CA SER A 14 7.69 22.51 -3.98
C SER A 14 7.53 21.77 -5.32
N PRO A 15 8.61 21.58 -6.10
CA PRO A 15 8.57 20.86 -7.36
C PRO A 15 8.37 19.35 -7.19
N GLU A 16 8.38 18.83 -5.97
CA GLU A 16 8.26 17.41 -5.65
C GLU A 16 6.83 17.00 -5.25
N ASP A 17 5.91 17.96 -5.07
CA ASP A 17 4.52 17.66 -4.73
C ASP A 17 3.74 17.26 -6.00
N PRO A 18 3.38 15.97 -6.18
CA PRO A 18 2.69 15.50 -7.38
C PRO A 18 1.25 16.02 -7.49
N PHE A 19 0.75 16.65 -6.43
CA PHE A 19 -0.60 17.23 -6.37
C PHE A 19 -0.64 18.73 -6.68
N VAL A 20 0.51 19.33 -6.97
CA VAL A 20 0.56 20.69 -7.53
C VAL A 20 0.29 20.60 -9.03
N VAL A 21 -0.89 21.00 -9.47
CA VAL A 21 -1.35 20.86 -10.84
C VAL A 21 -1.71 22.21 -11.43
N TYR A 22 -1.28 22.44 -12.66
CA TYR A 22 -1.62 23.60 -13.48
C TYR A 22 -2.31 23.13 -14.76
N PHE A 23 -3.12 24.00 -15.33
CA PHE A 23 -3.60 23.86 -16.70
C PHE A 23 -2.71 24.69 -17.63
N ASP A 24 -2.10 24.04 -18.58
CA ASP A 24 -1.30 24.68 -19.64
C ASP A 24 -2.25 25.13 -20.75
N ALA A 25 -2.51 26.44 -20.83
CA ALA A 25 -3.42 27.01 -21.83
C ALA A 25 -2.85 26.92 -23.25
N ASP A 26 -1.53 26.80 -23.41
CA ASP A 26 -0.91 26.65 -24.73
C ASP A 26 -1.13 25.24 -25.29
N GLN A 27 -0.89 24.23 -24.48
CA GLN A 27 -1.02 22.81 -24.89
C GLN A 27 -2.44 22.25 -24.67
N GLY A 28 -3.26 22.87 -23.80
CA GLY A 28 -4.61 22.41 -23.48
C GLY A 28 -4.64 21.21 -22.53
N GLU A 29 -3.61 21.00 -21.71
CA GLU A 29 -3.43 19.85 -20.86
C GLU A 29 -3.16 20.23 -19.40
N PHE A 30 -3.52 19.31 -18.47
CA PHE A 30 -3.13 19.45 -17.07
C PHE A 30 -1.72 18.90 -16.86
N ARG A 31 -0.86 19.70 -16.20
CA ARG A 31 0.54 19.36 -15.93
C ARG A 31 0.94 19.63 -14.49
N THR A 32 1.92 18.88 -14.03
CA THR A 32 2.67 19.16 -12.80
C THR A 32 3.94 19.94 -13.16
N PRO A 33 4.41 20.87 -12.31
CA PRO A 33 5.67 21.58 -12.58
C PRO A 33 6.84 20.61 -12.63
N ASP A 34 7.67 20.73 -13.66
CA ASP A 34 8.92 19.99 -13.77
C ASP A 34 9.95 20.56 -12.78
N ARG A 35 10.96 19.74 -12.42
CA ARG A 35 12.09 20.17 -11.58
C ARG A 35 12.83 21.40 -12.09
N ALA A 36 12.68 21.75 -13.35
CA ALA A 36 13.30 22.92 -13.97
C ALA A 36 12.61 24.27 -13.67
N GLY A 37 11.43 24.27 -13.01
CA GLY A 37 10.81 25.45 -12.41
C GLY A 37 10.52 26.63 -13.34
N GLY A 38 10.28 26.42 -14.63
CA GLY A 38 9.91 27.46 -15.57
C GLY A 38 8.52 28.00 -15.25
N ALA A 39 8.40 29.25 -14.77
CA ALA A 39 7.13 29.95 -14.68
C ALA A 39 6.56 30.12 -16.09
N MET A 40 5.63 29.27 -16.45
CA MET A 40 5.05 29.30 -17.79
C MET A 40 3.90 30.29 -17.80
N ARG A 41 3.99 31.32 -18.66
CA ARG A 41 2.98 32.37 -18.79
C ARG A 41 1.59 31.82 -19.08
N ALA A 42 1.53 30.69 -19.80
CA ALA A 42 0.30 30.00 -20.16
C ALA A 42 -0.32 29.15 -19.04
N TRP A 43 0.29 29.05 -17.86
CA TRP A 43 -0.11 28.12 -16.80
C TRP A 43 -1.08 28.76 -15.81
N VAL A 44 -2.22 28.10 -15.64
CA VAL A 44 -3.29 28.48 -14.73
C VAL A 44 -3.37 27.49 -13.58
N PRO A 45 -3.33 27.91 -12.31
CA PRO A 45 -3.50 26.99 -11.19
C PRO A 45 -4.80 26.20 -11.30
N ALA A 46 -4.71 24.86 -11.28
CA ALA A 46 -5.86 23.98 -11.49
C ALA A 46 -7.01 24.19 -10.48
N PRO A 47 -6.77 24.51 -9.18
CA PRO A 47 -7.85 24.80 -8.23
C PRO A 47 -8.80 25.91 -8.68
N LEU A 48 -8.31 26.92 -9.42
CA LEU A 48 -9.15 27.99 -9.95
C LEU A 48 -10.21 27.49 -10.95
N MET A 49 -9.91 26.39 -11.64
CA MET A 49 -10.81 25.81 -12.64
C MET A 49 -12.12 25.26 -12.03
N ALA A 50 -12.09 24.93 -10.73
CA ALA A 50 -13.24 24.39 -10.01
C ALA A 50 -14.30 25.45 -9.67
N ASP A 51 -13.90 26.73 -9.57
CA ASP A 51 -14.77 27.84 -9.22
C ASP A 51 -14.70 28.94 -10.28
N SER A 52 -15.82 29.19 -10.96
CA SER A 52 -15.90 30.17 -12.05
C SER A 52 -15.67 31.62 -11.59
N ALA A 53 -16.08 31.96 -10.37
CA ALA A 53 -15.91 33.31 -9.85
C ALA A 53 -14.45 33.59 -9.47
N GLN A 54 -13.79 32.62 -8.84
CA GLN A 54 -12.34 32.70 -8.53
C GLN A 54 -11.52 32.73 -9.81
N LEU A 55 -11.84 31.87 -10.77
CA LEU A 55 -11.17 31.85 -12.07
C LEU A 55 -11.29 33.21 -12.76
N HIS A 56 -12.50 33.79 -12.84
CA HIS A 56 -12.72 35.09 -13.45
C HIS A 56 -11.93 36.20 -12.76
N LYS A 57 -11.97 36.24 -11.42
CA LYS A 57 -11.22 37.23 -10.62
C LYS A 57 -9.71 37.11 -10.87
N TRP A 58 -9.19 35.91 -10.95
CA TRP A 58 -7.76 35.67 -11.23
C TRP A 58 -7.39 36.07 -12.65
N MET A 59 -8.24 35.76 -13.64
CA MET A 59 -8.01 36.12 -15.04
C MET A 59 -7.88 37.64 -15.26
N LEU A 60 -8.55 38.46 -14.47
CA LEU A 60 -8.40 39.92 -14.56
C LEU A 60 -6.95 40.39 -14.22
N THR A 61 -6.22 39.61 -13.44
CA THR A 61 -4.84 39.88 -13.04
C THR A 61 -3.80 39.13 -13.88
N TRP A 62 -4.27 38.21 -14.74
CA TRP A 62 -3.39 37.40 -15.56
C TRP A 62 -2.68 38.23 -16.64
N SER A 63 -1.36 38.05 -16.79
CA SER A 63 -0.56 38.79 -17.77
C SER A 63 -0.98 38.52 -19.21
N GLU A 64 -1.50 37.33 -19.49
CA GLU A 64 -1.87 36.87 -20.83
C GLU A 64 -3.39 36.97 -21.13
N LYS A 65 -4.13 37.75 -20.36
CA LYS A 65 -5.58 37.97 -20.51
C LYS A 65 -6.02 38.49 -21.89
N GLU A 66 -5.11 39.11 -22.64
CA GLU A 66 -5.36 39.61 -24.00
C GLU A 66 -5.18 38.49 -25.05
N ASN A 67 -4.72 37.31 -24.67
CA ASN A 67 -4.60 36.15 -25.55
C ASN A 67 -5.92 35.40 -25.62
N ASP A 68 -6.79 35.78 -26.54
CA ASP A 68 -8.13 35.21 -26.70
C ASP A 68 -8.11 33.67 -26.86
N ALA A 69 -7.12 33.13 -27.52
CA ALA A 69 -7.00 31.67 -27.72
C ALA A 69 -6.75 30.95 -26.40
N TRP A 70 -5.85 31.44 -25.55
CA TRP A 70 -5.56 30.86 -24.24
C TRP A 70 -6.73 31.07 -23.27
N VAL A 71 -7.31 32.28 -23.26
CA VAL A 71 -8.51 32.60 -22.47
C VAL A 71 -9.64 31.63 -22.82
N GLY A 72 -9.93 31.45 -24.11
CA GLY A 72 -10.97 30.54 -24.58
C GLY A 72 -10.73 29.10 -24.12
N ARG A 73 -9.50 28.59 -24.21
CA ARG A 73 -9.16 27.24 -23.74
C ARG A 73 -9.31 27.07 -22.24
N VAL A 74 -8.90 28.07 -21.45
CA VAL A 74 -9.03 28.06 -19.99
C VAL A 74 -10.51 28.02 -19.58
N LEU A 75 -11.35 28.87 -20.20
CA LEU A 75 -12.77 28.91 -19.91
C LEU A 75 -13.47 27.61 -20.28
N GLU A 76 -13.17 27.08 -21.46
CA GLU A 76 -13.74 25.79 -21.92
C GLU A 76 -13.32 24.62 -21.04
N ALA A 77 -12.03 24.53 -20.67
CA ALA A 77 -11.54 23.50 -19.78
C ALA A 77 -12.17 23.59 -18.39
N GLY A 78 -12.28 24.80 -17.84
CA GLY A 78 -12.97 25.04 -16.57
C GLY A 78 -14.45 24.65 -16.62
N LYS A 79 -15.14 24.98 -17.73
CA LYS A 79 -16.53 24.59 -17.97
C LYS A 79 -16.67 23.06 -17.98
N ARG A 80 -15.87 22.35 -18.82
CA ARG A 80 -15.90 20.89 -18.91
C ARG A 80 -15.63 20.23 -17.56
N LEU A 81 -14.70 20.77 -16.77
CA LEU A 81 -14.39 20.24 -15.45
C LEU A 81 -15.58 20.36 -14.48
N ARG A 82 -16.25 21.51 -14.45
CA ARG A 82 -17.41 21.76 -13.56
C ARG A 82 -18.66 21.03 -13.99
N GLU A 83 -18.85 20.85 -15.30
CA GLU A 83 -20.01 20.16 -15.89
C GLU A 83 -19.78 18.64 -15.98
N TYR A 84 -18.59 18.14 -15.61
CA TYR A 84 -18.30 16.71 -15.64
C TYR A 84 -19.16 15.98 -14.61
N VAL A 85 -20.03 15.11 -15.08
CA VAL A 85 -20.91 14.31 -14.24
C VAL A 85 -20.24 12.98 -13.92
N VAL A 86 -19.98 12.74 -12.64
CA VAL A 86 -19.49 11.45 -12.15
C VAL A 86 -20.70 10.60 -11.75
N PRO A 87 -20.98 9.47 -12.43
CA PRO A 87 -22.05 8.57 -12.01
C PRO A 87 -21.71 7.93 -10.67
N LEU A 88 -22.57 8.12 -9.68
CA LEU A 88 -22.44 7.53 -8.36
C LEU A 88 -23.47 6.42 -8.18
N TYR A 89 -23.00 5.22 -7.89
CA TYR A 89 -23.86 4.11 -7.45
C TYR A 89 -23.87 4.06 -5.93
N VAL A 90 -24.97 4.51 -5.33
CA VAL A 90 -25.14 4.44 -3.87
C VAL A 90 -25.78 3.11 -3.49
N ILE A 91 -25.01 2.27 -2.82
CA ILE A 91 -25.45 0.98 -2.32
C ILE A 91 -25.79 1.14 -0.84
N ARG A 92 -27.03 0.80 -0.49
CA ARG A 92 -27.49 0.82 0.91
C ARG A 92 -27.71 -0.61 1.34
N THR A 93 -26.89 -1.11 2.23
CA THR A 93 -26.98 -2.47 2.79
C THR A 93 -26.32 -2.48 4.17
N ASP A 94 -26.94 -3.21 5.09
CA ASP A 94 -26.36 -3.49 6.41
C ASP A 94 -25.57 -4.81 6.40
N ASP A 95 -25.57 -5.54 5.28
CA ASP A 95 -24.80 -6.76 5.08
C ASP A 95 -23.38 -6.43 4.58
N GLU A 96 -22.43 -6.48 5.49
CA GLU A 96 -21.02 -6.22 5.22
C GLU A 96 -20.43 -7.19 4.19
N ALA A 97 -20.85 -8.45 4.19
CA ALA A 97 -20.39 -9.43 3.20
C ALA A 97 -20.83 -9.07 1.79
N THR A 98 -22.03 -8.52 1.64
CA THR A 98 -22.54 -8.02 0.36
C THR A 98 -21.77 -6.76 -0.06
N LEU A 99 -21.47 -5.83 0.87
CA LEU A 99 -20.67 -4.64 0.58
C LEU A 99 -19.27 -5.03 0.06
N ARG A 100 -18.61 -5.95 0.74
CA ARG A 100 -17.28 -6.47 0.34
C ARG A 100 -17.32 -7.10 -1.06
N ARG A 101 -18.35 -7.89 -1.38
CA ARG A 101 -18.52 -8.49 -2.72
C ARG A 101 -18.72 -7.45 -3.82
N ILE A 102 -19.51 -6.41 -3.57
CA ILE A 102 -19.78 -5.34 -4.53
C ILE A 102 -18.51 -4.53 -4.78
N PHE A 103 -17.81 -4.13 -3.71
CA PHE A 103 -16.52 -3.44 -3.80
C PHE A 103 -15.51 -4.23 -4.64
N HIS A 104 -15.36 -5.53 -4.36
CA HIS A 104 -14.48 -6.40 -5.12
C HIS A 104 -14.84 -6.45 -6.62
N ARG A 105 -16.14 -6.57 -6.96
CA ARG A 105 -16.59 -6.59 -8.36
C ARG A 105 -16.40 -5.26 -9.07
N SER A 106 -16.66 -4.15 -8.41
CA SER A 106 -16.51 -2.81 -8.98
C SER A 106 -15.05 -2.53 -9.38
N ASN A 107 -14.11 -3.01 -8.55
CA ASN A 107 -12.69 -2.80 -8.79
C ASN A 107 -12.05 -3.77 -9.80
N GLN A 108 -12.79 -4.79 -10.29
CA GLN A 108 -12.32 -5.66 -11.37
C GLN A 108 -12.47 -5.04 -12.77
N ALA A 109 -13.26 -3.99 -12.92
CA ALA A 109 -13.65 -3.40 -14.21
C ALA A 109 -12.93 -2.07 -14.54
N GLY A 110 -11.77 -1.77 -13.95
CA GLY A 110 -11.06 -0.50 -14.16
C GLY A 110 -9.55 -0.62 -13.98
N VAL A 111 -8.91 0.46 -13.52
CA VAL A 111 -7.53 0.40 -13.04
C VAL A 111 -7.50 -0.58 -11.87
N ARG A 112 -6.68 -1.62 -11.98
CA ARG A 112 -6.56 -2.61 -10.90
C ARG A 112 -5.99 -1.93 -9.67
N LEU A 113 -6.75 -1.94 -8.59
CA LEU A 113 -6.20 -1.59 -7.27
C LEU A 113 -5.23 -2.68 -6.83
N GLU A 114 -4.16 -2.28 -6.18
CA GLU A 114 -3.30 -3.21 -5.48
C GLU A 114 -4.10 -3.88 -4.34
N TRP A 115 -3.74 -5.12 -4.02
CA TRP A 115 -4.47 -5.85 -2.97
C TRP A 115 -4.29 -5.24 -1.57
N THR A 116 -3.26 -4.47 -1.37
CA THR A 116 -3.00 -3.66 -0.18
C THR A 116 -4.06 -2.58 -0.01
N ASP A 117 -4.42 -1.86 -1.10
CA ASP A 117 -5.47 -0.85 -1.10
C ASP A 117 -6.85 -1.48 -0.85
N VAL A 118 -7.09 -2.65 -1.46
CA VAL A 118 -8.32 -3.43 -1.24
C VAL A 118 -8.44 -3.86 0.22
N HIS A 119 -7.34 -4.32 0.83
CA HIS A 119 -7.30 -4.68 2.24
C HIS A 119 -7.59 -3.47 3.13
N ALA A 120 -6.94 -2.33 2.88
CA ALA A 120 -7.15 -1.10 3.63
C ALA A 120 -8.61 -0.61 3.57
N ALA A 121 -9.23 -0.67 2.37
CA ALA A 121 -10.61 -0.25 2.18
C ALA A 121 -11.66 -1.18 2.83
N LEU A 122 -11.37 -2.48 2.95
CA LEU A 122 -12.30 -3.46 3.50
C LEU A 122 -12.15 -3.67 5.00
N TYR A 123 -10.95 -3.51 5.53
CA TYR A 123 -10.59 -3.87 6.92
C TYR A 123 -9.97 -2.74 7.70
N GLY A 124 -9.65 -1.60 7.07
CA GLY A 124 -9.15 -0.41 7.73
C GLY A 124 -10.24 0.23 8.59
N THR A 125 -9.99 0.37 9.88
CA THR A 125 -10.84 1.10 10.82
C THR A 125 -9.99 2.07 11.63
N SER A 126 -10.56 3.20 12.04
CA SER A 126 -9.85 4.14 12.91
C SER A 126 -9.79 3.58 14.34
N GLY A 127 -8.57 3.34 14.84
CA GLY A 127 -8.36 2.78 16.18
C GLY A 127 -6.93 2.94 16.71
N ALA A 128 -6.71 2.53 17.97
CA ALA A 128 -5.41 2.61 18.63
C ALA A 128 -4.41 1.50 18.19
N ARG A 129 -4.81 0.58 17.31
CA ARG A 129 -4.00 -0.52 16.78
C ARG A 129 -3.98 -0.47 15.28
N PRO A 130 -2.90 -0.91 14.61
CA PRO A 130 -2.83 -0.90 13.15
C PRO A 130 -3.92 -1.79 12.57
N THR A 131 -4.71 -1.23 11.68
CA THR A 131 -5.78 -1.91 10.95
C THR A 131 -5.46 -2.03 9.48
N THR A 132 -4.61 -1.16 8.95
CA THR A 132 -4.12 -1.19 7.58
C THR A 132 -2.69 -1.75 7.51
N LEU A 133 -2.29 -2.16 6.32
CA LEU A 133 -0.91 -2.63 6.08
C LEU A 133 0.09 -1.47 6.16
N GLU A 134 -0.32 -0.26 5.76
CA GLU A 134 0.47 0.95 5.87
C GLU A 134 0.78 1.27 7.35
N GLU A 135 -0.25 1.35 8.19
CA GLU A 135 -0.10 1.56 9.64
C GLU A 135 0.77 0.46 10.30
N LEU A 136 0.59 -0.81 9.86
CA LEU A 136 1.40 -1.93 10.33
C LEU A 136 2.87 -1.77 9.93
N ALA A 137 3.14 -1.33 8.70
CA ALA A 137 4.50 -1.09 8.21
C ALA A 137 5.19 0.04 8.99
N ASP A 138 4.46 1.13 9.28
CA ASP A 138 4.96 2.27 10.03
C ASP A 138 5.28 1.89 11.49
N GLU A 139 4.41 1.12 12.14
CA GLU A 139 4.64 0.58 13.48
C GLU A 139 5.86 -0.35 13.55
N LEU A 140 6.13 -1.08 12.47
CA LEU A 140 7.28 -1.97 12.40
C LEU A 140 8.58 -1.24 12.07
N GLU A 141 8.53 -0.11 11.39
CA GLU A 141 9.71 0.71 11.09
C GLU A 141 10.41 1.19 12.36
N VAL A 142 9.65 1.46 13.43
CA VAL A 142 10.16 1.85 14.75
C VAL A 142 11.13 0.82 15.34
N VAL A 143 11.05 -0.46 14.93
CA VAL A 143 11.99 -1.51 15.37
C VAL A 143 13.43 -1.27 14.84
N GLY A 144 13.58 -0.42 13.81
CA GLY A 144 14.89 0.02 13.32
C GLY A 144 15.57 -0.94 12.33
N LEU A 145 14.82 -1.87 11.71
CA LEU A 145 15.29 -2.71 10.61
C LEU A 145 14.94 -2.14 9.22
N GLY A 146 14.21 -1.03 9.17
CA GLY A 146 13.62 -0.46 7.98
C GLY A 146 12.15 -0.87 7.80
N ARG A 147 11.46 -0.18 6.91
CA ARG A 147 10.03 -0.37 6.64
C ARG A 147 9.79 -1.63 5.80
N PRO A 148 8.98 -2.60 6.25
CA PRO A 148 8.61 -3.76 5.45
C PRO A 148 7.70 -3.37 4.27
N GLU A 149 7.79 -4.12 3.19
CA GLU A 149 6.91 -3.97 2.03
C GLU A 149 5.50 -4.50 2.32
N GLU A 150 4.48 -3.73 2.01
CA GLU A 150 3.07 -4.06 2.32
C GLU A 150 2.60 -5.35 1.67
N GLY A 151 3.03 -5.64 0.42
CA GLY A 151 2.75 -6.90 -0.24
C GLY A 151 3.30 -8.11 0.50
N SER A 152 4.48 -7.98 1.12
CA SER A 152 5.06 -9.01 1.99
C SER A 152 4.29 -9.15 3.31
N LEU A 153 3.86 -8.03 3.90
CA LEU A 153 3.03 -8.03 5.10
C LEU A 153 1.68 -8.72 4.85
N LEU A 154 1.02 -8.47 3.73
CA LEU A 154 -0.23 -9.14 3.38
C LEU A 154 -0.09 -10.67 3.34
N ARG A 155 1.02 -11.16 2.77
CA ARG A 155 1.34 -12.60 2.78
C ARG A 155 1.60 -13.13 4.19
N CYS A 156 2.23 -12.32 5.06
CA CYS A 156 2.40 -12.66 6.47
C CYS A 156 1.06 -12.80 7.19
N LEU A 157 0.09 -11.90 6.92
CA LEU A 157 -1.25 -12.00 7.49
C LEU A 157 -1.96 -13.31 7.08
N PHE A 158 -1.85 -13.71 5.82
CA PHE A 158 -2.43 -14.97 5.35
C PHE A 158 -1.79 -16.17 6.06
N ALA A 159 -0.46 -16.23 6.11
CA ALA A 159 0.25 -17.32 6.79
C ALA A 159 -0.08 -17.37 8.29
N LEU A 160 -0.20 -16.23 8.96
CA LEU A 160 -0.60 -16.16 10.36
C LEU A 160 -1.97 -16.82 10.58
N ARG A 161 -2.91 -16.62 9.66
CA ARG A 161 -4.25 -17.22 9.69
C ARG A 161 -4.32 -18.65 9.14
N GLY A 162 -3.18 -19.26 8.77
CA GLY A 162 -3.14 -20.60 8.18
C GLY A 162 -3.64 -20.66 6.74
N LEU A 163 -3.74 -19.51 6.06
CA LEU A 163 -4.11 -19.41 4.65
C LEU A 163 -2.87 -19.53 3.77
N ASP A 164 -2.99 -20.18 2.60
CA ASP A 164 -1.89 -20.38 1.67
C ASP A 164 -1.44 -19.05 1.03
N PRO A 165 -0.27 -18.48 1.40
CA PRO A 165 0.18 -17.17 0.92
C PRO A 165 0.60 -17.17 -0.55
N THR A 166 0.56 -18.31 -1.25
CA THR A 166 0.84 -18.42 -2.69
C THR A 166 -0.39 -18.18 -3.55
N ARG A 167 -1.58 -18.20 -2.96
CA ARG A 167 -2.82 -17.94 -3.66
C ARG A 167 -3.07 -16.45 -3.83
N SER A 168 -3.95 -16.14 -4.79
CA SER A 168 -4.37 -14.75 -5.00
C SER A 168 -5.01 -14.17 -3.74
N PRO A 169 -4.59 -12.97 -3.30
CA PRO A 169 -5.23 -12.28 -2.18
C PRO A 169 -6.75 -12.15 -2.33
N GLY A 170 -7.24 -11.90 -3.56
CA GLY A 170 -8.67 -11.82 -3.83
C GLY A 170 -9.42 -13.12 -3.62
N GLU A 171 -8.77 -14.28 -3.78
CA GLU A 171 -9.38 -15.57 -3.45
C GLU A 171 -9.58 -15.72 -1.95
N HIS A 172 -8.58 -15.33 -1.16
CA HIS A 172 -8.66 -15.37 0.30
C HIS A 172 -9.68 -14.39 0.86
N ILE A 173 -9.69 -13.15 0.40
CA ILE A 173 -10.65 -12.13 0.82
C ILE A 173 -12.09 -12.58 0.51
N ARG A 174 -12.32 -13.17 -0.65
CA ARG A 174 -13.65 -13.64 -1.05
C ARG A 174 -14.14 -14.85 -0.24
N LYS A 175 -13.23 -15.79 0.06
CA LYS A 175 -13.59 -17.06 0.73
C LYS A 175 -13.48 -17.01 2.25
N HIS A 176 -12.56 -16.19 2.75
CA HIS A 176 -12.11 -16.20 4.14
C HIS A 176 -12.01 -14.78 4.72
N GLY A 177 -12.86 -13.86 4.27
CA GLY A 177 -12.80 -12.45 4.68
C GLY A 177 -12.80 -12.25 6.20
N GLU A 178 -13.57 -13.04 6.93
CA GLU A 178 -13.63 -13.01 8.39
C GLU A 178 -12.28 -13.35 9.06
N LEU A 179 -11.48 -14.23 8.44
CA LEU A 179 -10.16 -14.58 8.95
C LEU A 179 -9.12 -13.49 8.69
N VAL A 180 -9.36 -12.64 7.70
CA VAL A 180 -8.45 -11.53 7.34
C VAL A 180 -8.73 -10.29 8.20
N ASP A 181 -9.96 -10.16 8.68
CA ASP A 181 -10.36 -9.07 9.57
C ASP A 181 -9.54 -9.09 10.88
N GLY A 182 -9.06 -7.93 11.33
CA GLY A 182 -8.19 -7.79 12.50
C GLY A 182 -6.80 -8.40 12.38
N ALA A 183 -6.47 -9.06 11.26
CA ALA A 183 -5.20 -9.76 11.11
C ALA A 183 -3.98 -8.84 11.20
N ALA A 184 -4.07 -7.58 10.78
CA ALA A 184 -2.98 -6.60 10.88
C ALA A 184 -2.59 -6.36 12.35
N SER A 185 -3.58 -6.11 13.18
CA SER A 185 -3.39 -5.92 14.63
C SER A 185 -2.80 -7.17 15.32
N ASP A 186 -3.28 -8.36 14.95
CA ASP A 186 -2.83 -9.62 15.53
C ASP A 186 -1.42 -10.01 15.07
N ALA A 187 -1.01 -9.58 13.87
CA ALA A 187 0.32 -9.85 13.34
C ALA A 187 1.43 -9.01 13.97
N LEU A 188 1.12 -7.83 14.48
CA LEU A 188 2.10 -6.89 15.00
C LEU A 188 3.07 -7.51 16.03
N PRO A 189 2.59 -8.24 17.07
CA PRO A 189 3.50 -8.86 18.04
C PRO A 189 4.43 -9.90 17.42
N ALA A 190 3.92 -10.73 16.51
CA ALA A 190 4.73 -11.74 15.84
C ALA A 190 5.78 -11.10 14.92
N LEU A 191 5.40 -10.10 14.13
CA LEU A 191 6.30 -9.37 13.24
C LEU A 191 7.40 -8.60 13.99
N ARG A 192 7.07 -7.99 15.13
CA ARG A 192 8.09 -7.37 16.00
C ARG A 192 9.11 -8.39 16.48
N ARG A 193 8.69 -9.61 16.84
CA ARG A 193 9.61 -10.71 17.20
C ARG A 193 10.45 -11.16 16.03
N VAL A 194 9.85 -11.28 14.82
CA VAL A 194 10.59 -11.61 13.59
C VAL A 194 11.69 -10.59 13.33
N LEU A 195 11.38 -9.31 13.36
CA LEU A 195 12.37 -8.24 13.10
C LEU A 195 13.47 -8.25 14.17
N SER A 196 13.11 -8.39 15.45
CA SER A 196 14.07 -8.54 16.54
C SER A 196 14.97 -9.74 16.33
N PHE A 197 14.41 -10.90 16.00
CA PHE A 197 15.14 -12.14 15.71
C PHE A 197 16.11 -11.99 14.53
N LEU A 198 15.66 -11.39 13.43
CA LEU A 198 16.52 -11.16 12.26
C LEU A 198 17.73 -10.30 12.63
N ARG A 199 17.54 -9.27 13.44
CA ARG A 199 18.63 -8.40 13.89
C ARG A 199 19.55 -9.10 14.88
N THR A 200 19.01 -9.71 15.92
CA THR A 200 19.81 -10.17 17.06
C THR A 200 20.36 -11.58 16.90
N SER A 201 19.63 -12.47 16.22
CA SER A 201 19.99 -13.90 16.10
C SER A 201 20.50 -14.25 14.70
N ALA A 202 19.89 -13.71 13.65
CA ALA A 202 20.35 -13.94 12.29
C ALA A 202 21.41 -12.94 11.81
N GLY A 203 21.62 -11.82 12.53
CA GLY A 203 22.66 -10.85 12.21
C GLY A 203 22.37 -10.00 10.97
N ILE A 204 21.10 -9.82 10.62
CA ILE A 204 20.65 -9.02 9.48
C ILE A 204 20.36 -7.59 9.97
N PRO A 205 21.17 -6.59 9.59
CA PRO A 205 21.06 -5.25 10.16
C PRO A 205 19.95 -4.40 9.53
N HIS A 206 19.46 -4.75 8.32
CA HIS A 206 18.42 -4.00 7.62
C HIS A 206 17.67 -4.86 6.61
N LEU A 207 16.36 -4.66 6.45
CA LEU A 207 15.50 -5.42 5.53
C LEU A 207 15.92 -5.31 4.05
N ARG A 208 16.51 -4.18 3.64
CA ARG A 208 17.06 -4.02 2.27
C ARG A 208 18.19 -5.00 1.94
N LEU A 209 18.82 -5.59 2.94
CA LEU A 209 19.87 -6.61 2.78
C LEU A 209 19.29 -8.02 2.70
N LEU A 210 17.98 -8.19 2.85
CA LEU A 210 17.30 -9.45 2.59
C LEU A 210 17.13 -9.63 1.08
N PRO A 211 17.83 -10.59 0.45
CA PRO A 211 17.65 -10.89 -0.98
C PRO A 211 16.22 -11.34 -1.31
N ARG A 212 15.47 -11.80 -0.28
CA ARG A 212 14.11 -12.30 -0.40
C ARG A 212 13.31 -11.92 0.83
N SER A 213 12.35 -11.02 0.68
CA SER A 213 11.40 -10.66 1.74
C SER A 213 10.46 -11.82 2.12
N ALA A 214 10.31 -12.81 1.24
CA ALA A 214 9.47 -13.99 1.46
C ALA A 214 9.83 -14.79 2.72
N VAL A 215 11.05 -14.67 3.24
CA VAL A 215 11.44 -15.34 4.50
C VAL A 215 10.67 -14.78 5.71
N LEU A 216 10.13 -13.58 5.63
CA LEU A 216 9.28 -13.00 6.67
C LEU A 216 8.02 -13.83 6.92
N VAL A 217 7.48 -14.45 5.87
CA VAL A 217 6.20 -15.16 5.92
C VAL A 217 6.25 -16.39 6.84
N PRO A 218 7.15 -17.38 6.62
CA PRO A 218 7.28 -18.51 7.54
C PRO A 218 7.73 -18.08 8.94
N LEU A 219 8.60 -17.07 9.07
CA LEU A 219 8.98 -16.55 10.38
C LEU A 219 7.80 -15.92 11.12
N THR A 220 6.90 -15.22 10.45
CA THR A 220 5.70 -14.66 11.07
C THR A 220 4.81 -15.76 11.60
N ARG A 221 4.56 -16.82 10.81
CA ARG A 221 3.81 -17.98 11.27
C ARG A 221 4.50 -18.67 12.46
N TRP A 222 5.82 -18.84 12.39
CA TRP A 222 6.60 -19.40 13.47
C TRP A 222 6.41 -18.60 14.77
N PHE A 223 6.73 -17.32 14.77
CA PHE A 223 6.67 -16.46 15.97
C PHE A 223 5.25 -16.16 16.46
N SER A 224 4.23 -16.46 15.66
CA SER A 224 2.84 -16.41 16.12
C SER A 224 2.49 -17.62 16.98
N LEU A 225 3.03 -18.81 16.66
CA LEU A 225 2.79 -20.06 17.37
C LEU A 225 3.81 -20.32 18.50
N HIS A 226 5.06 -19.90 18.27
CA HIS A 226 6.17 -20.06 19.19
C HIS A 226 6.79 -18.69 19.52
N PRO A 227 6.17 -17.88 20.39
CA PRO A 227 6.61 -16.51 20.66
C PRO A 227 8.01 -16.42 21.27
N GLU A 228 8.38 -17.41 22.05
CA GLU A 228 9.65 -17.49 22.78
C GLU A 228 10.33 -18.85 22.56
N PRO A 229 10.90 -19.08 21.35
CA PRO A 229 11.53 -20.34 21.03
C PRO A 229 12.77 -20.57 21.91
N VAL A 230 13.01 -21.84 22.27
CA VAL A 230 14.21 -22.21 23.05
C VAL A 230 15.49 -21.85 22.28
N THR A 231 16.60 -21.66 23.01
CA THR A 231 17.88 -21.19 22.45
C THR A 231 18.35 -22.03 21.26
N ARG A 232 18.17 -23.36 21.33
CA ARG A 232 18.53 -24.29 20.24
C ARG A 232 17.70 -24.01 18.98
N SER A 233 16.36 -23.89 19.12
CA SER A 233 15.47 -23.61 18.00
C SER A 233 15.79 -22.26 17.36
N ARG A 234 16.08 -21.25 18.17
CA ARG A 234 16.48 -19.91 17.70
C ARG A 234 17.77 -19.98 16.85
N ALA A 235 18.78 -20.73 17.27
CA ALA A 235 20.01 -20.92 16.51
C ALA A 235 19.79 -21.67 15.19
N LEU A 236 18.96 -22.72 15.22
CA LEU A 236 18.62 -23.48 14.01
C LEU A 236 17.78 -22.70 13.03
N LEU A 237 16.83 -21.88 13.51
CA LEU A 237 16.08 -20.94 12.70
C LEU A 237 16.97 -19.90 12.01
N ALA A 238 17.97 -19.36 12.71
CA ALA A 238 18.93 -18.45 12.11
C ALA A 238 19.73 -19.11 10.97
N ARG A 239 20.16 -20.38 11.15
CA ARG A 239 20.79 -21.16 10.08
C ARG A 239 19.85 -21.42 8.90
N TRP A 240 18.57 -21.71 9.18
CA TRP A 240 17.55 -21.88 8.15
C TRP A 240 17.36 -20.61 7.33
N VAL A 241 17.28 -19.44 7.98
CA VAL A 241 17.19 -18.13 7.29
C VAL A 241 18.36 -17.98 6.32
N TRP A 242 19.59 -18.18 6.76
CA TRP A 242 20.76 -18.06 5.89
C TRP A 242 20.75 -19.08 4.74
N ARG A 243 20.34 -20.33 4.98
CA ARG A 243 20.17 -21.31 3.91
C ARG A 243 19.13 -20.86 2.88
N ALA A 244 17.99 -20.33 3.33
CA ALA A 244 16.95 -19.81 2.45
C ALA A 244 17.40 -18.61 1.62
N LEU A 245 18.29 -17.78 2.16
CA LEU A 245 18.80 -16.59 1.48
C LEU A 245 19.92 -16.91 0.47
N VAL A 246 20.81 -17.83 0.81
CA VAL A 246 22.06 -18.11 0.05
C VAL A 246 21.88 -19.25 -0.98
N SER A 247 20.89 -20.13 -0.80
CA SER A 247 20.67 -21.29 -1.68
C SER A 247 19.39 -21.18 -2.52
N PRO A 248 19.34 -20.28 -3.52
CA PRO A 248 18.14 -20.02 -4.29
C PRO A 248 17.65 -21.22 -5.13
N SER A 249 18.55 -22.13 -5.50
CA SER A 249 18.21 -23.28 -6.37
C SER A 249 17.44 -24.40 -5.64
N LYS A 250 17.50 -24.44 -4.30
CA LYS A 250 16.84 -25.49 -3.50
C LYS A 250 15.54 -25.05 -2.85
N MET A 251 15.27 -23.75 -2.82
CA MET A 251 14.10 -23.20 -2.16
C MET A 251 13.61 -21.99 -2.95
N ASP A 252 12.74 -22.23 -3.94
CA ASP A 252 12.07 -21.15 -4.66
C ASP A 252 11.10 -20.42 -3.74
N GLU A 253 10.73 -19.19 -4.12
CA GLU A 253 9.84 -18.34 -3.31
C GLU A 253 8.50 -19.00 -3.03
N ARG A 254 7.92 -19.67 -4.04
CA ARG A 254 6.63 -20.34 -3.91
C ARG A 254 6.68 -21.49 -2.92
N THR A 255 7.74 -22.30 -2.96
CA THR A 255 7.96 -23.38 -1.99
C THR A 255 8.14 -22.84 -0.58
N LEU A 256 8.90 -21.75 -0.41
CA LEU A 256 9.09 -21.08 0.87
C LEU A 256 7.77 -20.63 1.47
N LEU A 257 6.95 -19.95 0.67
CA LEU A 257 5.64 -19.44 1.08
C LEU A 257 4.67 -20.57 1.46
N ARG A 258 4.57 -21.62 0.63
CA ARG A 258 3.69 -22.76 0.89
C ARG A 258 4.09 -23.52 2.13
N ARG A 259 5.38 -23.80 2.32
CA ARG A 259 5.90 -24.46 3.52
C ARG A 259 5.59 -23.72 4.80
N SER A 260 5.41 -22.40 4.77
CA SER A 260 5.07 -21.61 5.96
C SER A 260 3.78 -22.05 6.65
N VAL A 261 2.84 -22.63 5.89
CA VAL A 261 1.57 -23.10 6.44
C VAL A 261 1.57 -24.63 6.66
N GLU A 262 2.20 -25.37 5.72
CA GLU A 262 2.19 -26.83 5.73
C GLU A 262 3.11 -27.43 6.82
N THR A 263 4.18 -26.72 7.20
CA THR A 263 5.23 -27.28 8.08
C THR A 263 5.26 -26.71 9.48
N ILE A 264 4.61 -25.56 9.73
CA ILE A 264 4.67 -24.87 11.01
C ILE A 264 3.33 -24.99 11.73
N ASP A 265 3.33 -25.75 12.82
CA ASP A 265 2.16 -25.98 13.70
C ASP A 265 2.50 -25.70 15.18
N GLY A 266 1.68 -26.22 16.12
CA GLY A 266 1.84 -26.01 17.54
C GLY A 266 3.03 -26.72 18.20
N ASP A 267 3.65 -27.72 17.53
CA ASP A 267 4.84 -28.42 18.03
C ASP A 267 6.12 -27.74 17.50
N GLU A 268 6.91 -27.17 18.42
CA GLU A 268 8.12 -26.42 18.07
C GLU A 268 9.21 -27.29 17.47
N GLU A 269 9.49 -28.46 18.06
CA GLU A 269 10.56 -29.35 17.62
C GLU A 269 10.22 -30.00 16.28
N GLU A 270 9.01 -30.48 16.11
CA GLU A 270 8.54 -31.09 14.88
C GLU A 270 8.46 -30.08 13.72
N SER A 271 7.94 -28.87 13.99
CA SER A 271 7.93 -27.76 13.01
C SER A 271 9.33 -27.40 12.55
N LEU A 272 10.29 -27.36 13.48
CA LEU A 272 11.68 -27.05 13.18
C LEU A 272 12.34 -28.14 12.31
N GLN A 273 12.12 -29.41 12.63
CA GLN A 273 12.62 -30.54 11.84
C GLN A 273 12.08 -30.48 10.40
N ARG A 274 10.78 -30.25 10.22
CA ARG A 274 10.17 -30.11 8.90
C ARG A 274 10.69 -28.90 8.10
N LEU A 275 10.97 -27.78 8.77
CA LEU A 275 11.56 -26.59 8.15
C LEU A 275 12.99 -26.83 7.68
N LEU A 276 13.76 -27.64 8.42
CA LEU A 276 15.18 -27.91 8.12
C LEU A 276 15.37 -29.03 7.09
N ALA A 277 14.36 -29.89 6.89
CA ALA A 277 14.36 -30.94 5.88
C ALA A 277 14.24 -30.36 4.45
#